data_2169573710310b167684fe7745e22d19
#
_entry.id   2169573710310b167684fe7745e22d19
#
_cell.length_a   1.000
_cell.length_b   1.000
_cell.length_c   1.000
_cell.angle_alpha   90.00
_cell.angle_beta   90.00
_cell.angle_gamma   90.00
#
_symmetry.space_group_name_H-M   'P 1'
#
loop_
_entity.id
_entity.type
_entity.pdbx_description
1 polymer ?
#
loop_
_entity_poly.entity_id
_entity_poly.type
_entity_poly.pdbx_seq_one_letter_code
_entity_poly.pdbx_strand_id
1 'polypeptide(L)'
;MFIILLLSLCAVSCSHEKEEDMGQLAAIAAKGYYDELLQGKYEEFVDATYRRDSIPAVYREQLIANAKMYIGQQNVEHQGIKEVTIANAKADTARRTAQVFLVLNYGDKSNEQIVVPMIQYQGIWKMR
;
A
#
# COMPACT_ATOMS: atom_id res chain seq x y z
N MET A 1 38.46 -40.66 19.08
CA MET A 1 37.58 -40.75 18.19
C MET A 1 36.40 -39.98 18.46
N PHE A 2 35.96 -39.23 17.64
CA PHE A 2 35.02 -38.35 17.75
C PHE A 2 34.15 -38.13 16.76
N ILE A 3 32.96 -37.96 16.96
CA ILE A 3 32.02 -37.76 16.05
C ILE A 3 31.50 -36.46 16.19
N ILE A 4 31.63 -35.69 15.24
CA ILE A 4 31.01 -34.54 15.23
C ILE A 4 29.86 -34.58 14.44
N LEU A 5 28.80 -34.51 15.02
CA LEU A 5 27.58 -34.46 14.35
C LEU A 5 27.32 -33.09 13.96
N LEU A 6 27.47 -32.88 12.77
CA LEU A 6 27.09 -31.66 12.27
C LEU A 6 25.69 -31.58 12.02
N LEU A 7 25.04 -30.80 12.72
CA LEU A 7 23.70 -30.59 12.52
C LEU A 7 23.48 -29.69 11.41
N SER A 8 22.94 -30.20 10.44
CA SER A 8 22.46 -29.41 9.40
C SER A 8 21.20 -28.74 9.79
N LEU A 9 21.27 -27.50 9.97
CA LEU A 9 20.14 -26.78 10.24
C LEU A 9 19.44 -26.37 9.03
N CYS A 10 18.29 -26.82 8.88
CA CYS A 10 17.49 -26.52 7.75
C CYS A 10 16.97 -25.14 7.80
N ALA A 11 17.23 -24.43 6.82
CA ALA A 11 16.65 -23.16 6.65
C ALA A 11 15.26 -23.27 6.09
N VAL A 12 14.30 -23.43 6.92
CA VAL A 12 12.95 -23.61 6.46
C VAL A 12 12.16 -22.33 6.43
N SER A 13 12.69 -21.25 6.90
CA SER A 13 11.89 -20.05 7.09
C SER A 13 12.03 -18.99 6.02
N CYS A 14 12.80 -19.24 4.98
CA CYS A 14 13.09 -18.19 4.00
C CYS A 14 11.89 -17.69 3.21
N SER A 15 10.93 -18.55 2.88
CA SER A 15 9.78 -18.11 2.09
C SER A 15 8.81 -17.30 2.94
N HIS A 16 8.69 -17.63 4.20
CA HIS A 16 7.81 -16.91 5.10
C HIS A 16 8.34 -15.50 5.39
N GLU A 17 9.65 -15.38 5.60
CA GLU A 17 10.30 -14.09 5.80
C GLU A 17 10.16 -13.20 4.57
N LYS A 18 10.31 -13.76 3.37
CA LYS A 18 10.13 -13.00 2.14
C LYS A 18 8.71 -12.49 1.98
N GLU A 19 7.72 -13.28 2.36
CA GLU A 19 6.34 -12.88 2.29
C GLU A 19 6.06 -11.74 3.27
N GLU A 20 6.55 -11.84 4.50
CA GLU A 20 6.40 -10.77 5.49
C GLU A 20 7.12 -9.50 5.04
N ASP A 21 8.34 -9.62 4.50
CA ASP A 21 9.10 -8.48 4.02
C ASP A 21 8.41 -7.80 2.85
N MET A 22 7.90 -8.56 1.89
CA MET A 22 7.16 -8.01 0.77
C MET A 22 5.88 -7.32 1.22
N GLY A 23 5.17 -7.94 2.15
CA GLY A 23 3.97 -7.35 2.72
C GLY A 23 4.26 -6.03 3.41
N GLN A 24 5.33 -5.98 4.18
CA GLN A 24 5.74 -4.76 4.87
C GLN A 24 6.12 -3.65 3.90
N LEU A 25 6.89 -3.99 2.87
CA LEU A 25 7.29 -3.00 1.86
C LEU A 25 6.09 -2.48 1.08
N ALA A 26 5.16 -3.36 0.73
CA ALA A 26 3.92 -2.95 0.07
C ALA A 26 3.10 -2.03 0.97
N ALA A 27 3.04 -2.34 2.27
CA ALA A 27 2.29 -1.53 3.24
C ALA A 27 2.90 -0.13 3.40
N ILE A 28 4.21 -0.06 3.48
CA ILE A 28 4.91 1.23 3.58
C ILE A 28 4.64 2.07 2.33
N ALA A 29 4.68 1.45 1.16
CA ALA A 29 4.38 2.15 -0.09
C ALA A 29 2.94 2.65 -0.14
N ALA A 30 1.98 1.80 0.21
CA ALA A 30 0.56 2.16 0.21
C ALA A 30 0.29 3.32 1.17
N LYS A 31 0.84 3.23 2.39
CA LYS A 31 0.69 4.32 3.36
C LYS A 31 1.31 5.61 2.82
N GLY A 32 2.48 5.52 2.21
CA GLY A 32 3.15 6.69 1.63
C GLY A 32 2.30 7.38 0.58
N TYR A 33 1.63 6.62 -0.28
CA TYR A 33 0.75 7.19 -1.30
C TYR A 33 -0.47 7.87 -0.67
N TYR A 34 -1.04 7.27 0.37
CA TYR A 34 -2.16 7.92 1.08
C TYR A 34 -1.70 9.14 1.86
N ASP A 35 -0.49 9.13 2.42
CA ASP A 35 0.07 10.32 3.06
C ASP A 35 0.23 11.46 2.05
N GLU A 36 0.66 11.16 0.83
CA GLU A 36 0.73 12.15 -0.24
C GLU A 36 -0.65 12.71 -0.57
N LEU A 37 -1.66 11.85 -0.63
CA LEU A 37 -3.04 12.28 -0.84
C LEU A 37 -3.48 13.28 0.23
N LEU A 38 -3.17 13.00 1.49
CA LEU A 38 -3.51 13.90 2.60
C LEU A 38 -2.74 15.22 2.55
N GLN A 39 -1.58 15.22 1.92
CA GLN A 39 -0.77 16.44 1.75
C GLN A 39 -1.20 17.27 0.55
N GLY A 40 -2.22 16.83 -0.17
CA GLY A 40 -2.67 17.51 -1.37
C GLY A 40 -1.87 17.20 -2.62
N LYS A 41 -1.05 16.16 -2.58
CA LYS A 41 -0.27 15.71 -3.74
C LYS A 41 -1.10 14.76 -4.58
N TYR A 42 -2.14 15.29 -5.19
CA TYR A 42 -3.13 14.49 -5.92
C TYR A 42 -2.55 13.85 -7.18
N GLU A 43 -1.64 14.54 -7.86
CA GLU A 43 -1.01 14.01 -9.06
C GLU A 43 -0.17 12.78 -8.72
N GLU A 44 0.65 12.87 -7.68
CA GLU A 44 1.50 11.77 -7.22
C GLU A 44 0.65 10.58 -6.81
N PHE A 45 -0.46 10.82 -6.13
CA PHE A 45 -1.37 9.76 -5.73
C PHE A 45 -1.97 9.05 -6.94
N VAL A 46 -2.41 9.79 -7.94
CA VAL A 46 -2.99 9.22 -9.16
C VAL A 46 -1.94 8.44 -9.93
N ASP A 47 -0.73 8.98 -10.03
CA ASP A 47 0.36 8.34 -10.77
C ASP A 47 0.92 7.11 -10.05
N ALA A 48 0.59 6.93 -8.78
CA ALA A 48 0.99 5.76 -8.01
C ALA A 48 0.18 4.50 -8.33
N THR A 49 -0.84 4.60 -9.17
CA THR A 49 -1.61 3.45 -9.62
C THR A 49 -0.96 2.81 -10.84
N TYR A 50 -0.77 1.51 -10.78
CA TYR A 50 -0.21 0.76 -11.90
C TYR A 50 -1.18 0.78 -13.06
N ARG A 51 -0.64 1.10 -14.24
CA ARG A 51 -1.40 1.01 -15.48
C ARG A 51 -0.50 0.40 -16.53
N ARG A 52 -1.04 -0.55 -17.26
CA ARG A 52 -0.31 -1.23 -18.30
C ARG A 52 0.09 -0.27 -19.42
N ASP A 53 -0.81 0.63 -19.78
CA ASP A 53 -0.60 1.59 -20.83
C ASP A 53 -0.80 3.01 -20.29
N SER A 54 -0.26 3.98 -20.98
CA SER A 54 -0.49 5.36 -20.62
C SER A 54 -1.96 5.72 -20.83
N ILE A 55 -2.44 6.66 -20.05
CA ILE A 55 -3.84 7.11 -20.14
C ILE A 55 -3.89 8.49 -20.79
N PRO A 56 -5.02 8.83 -21.45
CA PRO A 56 -5.18 10.17 -22.00
C PRO A 56 -5.10 11.24 -20.92
N ALA A 57 -4.56 12.41 -21.29
CA ALA A 57 -4.42 13.51 -20.35
C ALA A 57 -5.74 13.93 -19.71
N VAL A 58 -6.82 13.93 -20.47
CA VAL A 58 -8.14 14.29 -19.96
C VAL A 58 -8.61 13.31 -18.88
N TYR A 59 -8.35 12.02 -19.10
CA TYR A 59 -8.70 11.02 -18.11
C TYR A 59 -7.89 11.17 -16.84
N ARG A 60 -6.60 11.44 -16.98
CA ARG A 60 -5.72 11.68 -15.82
C ARG A 60 -6.20 12.88 -15.02
N GLU A 61 -6.56 13.96 -15.68
CA GLU A 61 -7.11 15.15 -15.02
C GLU A 61 -8.38 14.84 -14.26
N GLN A 62 -9.23 13.98 -14.81
CA GLN A 62 -10.45 13.56 -14.13
C GLN A 62 -10.14 12.76 -12.85
N LEU A 63 -9.13 11.88 -12.90
CA LEU A 63 -8.72 11.13 -11.73
C LEU A 63 -8.18 12.06 -10.64
N ILE A 64 -7.43 13.08 -11.02
CA ILE A 64 -6.92 14.08 -10.09
C ILE A 64 -8.09 14.84 -9.45
N ALA A 65 -9.06 15.26 -10.25
CA ALA A 65 -10.26 15.93 -9.75
C ALA A 65 -11.03 15.02 -8.78
N ASN A 66 -11.15 13.75 -9.11
CA ASN A 66 -11.82 12.77 -8.24
C ASN A 66 -11.10 12.63 -6.89
N ALA A 67 -9.77 12.64 -6.88
CA ALA A 67 -9.01 12.58 -5.63
C ALA A 67 -9.27 13.82 -4.76
N LYS A 68 -9.32 15.01 -5.37
CA LYS A 68 -9.65 16.23 -4.66
C LYS A 68 -11.05 16.17 -4.08
N MET A 69 -12.02 15.69 -4.87
CA MET A 69 -13.40 15.55 -4.41
C MET A 69 -13.51 14.59 -3.24
N TYR A 70 -12.78 13.48 -3.31
CA TYR A 70 -12.78 12.51 -2.23
C TYR A 70 -12.32 13.16 -0.92
N ILE A 71 -11.21 13.90 -0.95
CA ILE A 71 -10.71 14.59 0.24
C ILE A 71 -11.72 15.63 0.74
N GLY A 72 -12.34 16.37 -0.17
CA GLY A 72 -13.39 17.33 0.20
C GLY A 72 -14.57 16.68 0.89
N GLN A 73 -14.99 15.52 0.39
CA GLN A 73 -16.09 14.76 1.01
C GLN A 73 -15.71 14.28 2.40
N GLN A 74 -14.48 13.80 2.58
CA GLN A 74 -14.03 13.35 3.90
C GLN A 74 -13.97 14.51 4.89
N ASN A 75 -13.60 15.69 4.42
CA ASN A 75 -13.57 16.88 5.26
C ASN A 75 -14.98 17.23 5.78
N VAL A 76 -15.98 17.10 4.93
CA VAL A 76 -17.38 17.41 5.30
C VAL A 76 -17.97 16.30 6.18
N GLU A 77 -17.78 15.05 5.79
CA GLU A 77 -18.45 13.92 6.45
C GLU A 77 -17.81 13.51 7.77
N HIS A 78 -16.49 13.62 7.86
CA HIS A 78 -15.72 13.07 8.99
C HIS A 78 -14.74 14.05 9.61
N GLN A 79 -14.81 15.33 9.30
CA GLN A 79 -13.84 16.33 9.72
C GLN A 79 -12.42 16.01 9.21
N GLY A 80 -12.35 15.35 8.06
CA GLY A 80 -11.10 15.04 7.39
C GLY A 80 -10.45 13.75 7.87
N ILE A 81 -9.53 13.26 7.07
CA ILE A 81 -8.67 12.14 7.45
C ILE A 81 -7.44 12.75 8.12
N LYS A 82 -7.25 12.43 9.40
CA LYS A 82 -6.14 13.02 10.18
C LYS A 82 -4.87 12.20 10.06
N GLU A 83 -5.00 10.89 9.96
CA GLU A 83 -3.85 10.01 9.91
C GLU A 83 -4.24 8.70 9.24
N VAL A 84 -3.28 8.12 8.51
CA VAL A 84 -3.41 6.81 7.92
C VAL A 84 -2.42 5.89 8.60
N THR A 85 -2.89 4.76 9.13
CA THR A 85 -2.04 3.79 9.78
C THR A 85 -2.14 2.44 9.10
N ILE A 86 -1.11 1.61 9.26
CA ILE A 86 -1.08 0.27 8.68
C ILE A 86 -1.66 -0.70 9.69
N ALA A 87 -2.70 -1.45 9.27
CA ALA A 87 -3.27 -2.50 10.10
C ALA A 87 -2.62 -3.85 9.82
N ASN A 88 -2.45 -4.18 8.56
CA ASN A 88 -1.90 -5.47 8.17
C ASN A 88 -1.53 -5.45 6.68
N ALA A 89 -0.83 -6.49 6.24
CA ALA A 89 -0.55 -6.70 4.83
C ALA A 89 -0.39 -8.18 4.56
N LYS A 90 -0.85 -8.63 3.39
CA LYS A 90 -0.70 -10.01 2.95
C LYS A 90 -0.12 -9.98 1.55
N ALA A 91 1.04 -10.58 1.36
CA ALA A 91 1.71 -10.62 0.07
C ALA A 91 1.61 -12.00 -0.55
N ASP A 92 1.58 -12.01 -1.88
CA ASP A 92 1.73 -13.21 -2.69
C ASP A 92 3.06 -13.06 -3.43
N THR A 93 4.07 -13.75 -2.96
CA THR A 93 5.42 -13.60 -3.49
C THR A 93 5.54 -14.07 -4.93
N ALA A 94 4.78 -15.10 -5.30
CA ALA A 94 4.82 -15.63 -6.66
C ALA A 94 4.25 -14.66 -7.68
N ARG A 95 3.19 -13.96 -7.31
CA ARG A 95 2.52 -12.99 -8.18
C ARG A 95 3.03 -11.56 -8.01
N ARG A 96 3.87 -11.34 -7.02
CA ARG A 96 4.37 -10.01 -6.66
C ARG A 96 3.24 -9.02 -6.43
N THR A 97 2.23 -9.48 -5.71
CA THR A 97 1.08 -8.66 -5.34
C THR A 97 0.92 -8.67 -3.83
N ALA A 98 0.16 -7.73 -3.33
CA ALA A 98 -0.17 -7.67 -1.91
C ALA A 98 -1.53 -7.03 -1.72
N GLN A 99 -2.14 -7.31 -0.58
CA GLN A 99 -3.30 -6.59 -0.09
C GLN A 99 -2.87 -5.90 1.19
N VAL A 100 -2.96 -4.59 1.18
CA VAL A 100 -2.58 -3.78 2.34
C VAL A 100 -3.84 -3.27 3.01
N PHE A 101 -3.91 -3.44 4.31
CA PHE A 101 -5.05 -2.99 5.11
C PHE A 101 -4.61 -1.72 5.84
N LEU A 102 -5.19 -0.60 5.46
CA LEU A 102 -4.92 0.69 6.09
C LEU A 102 -6.12 1.10 6.92
N VAL A 103 -5.86 1.87 7.97
CA VAL A 103 -6.92 2.48 8.76
C VAL A 103 -6.88 3.97 8.54
N LEU A 104 -8.01 4.52 8.12
CA LEU A 104 -8.20 5.95 7.99
C LEU A 104 -8.75 6.46 9.31
N ASN A 105 -7.97 7.29 9.98
CA ASN A 105 -8.39 7.88 11.26
C ASN A 105 -8.94 9.28 11.00
N TYR A 106 -10.21 9.47 11.28
CA TYR A 106 -10.91 10.69 10.94
C TYR A 106 -10.88 11.72 12.08
N GLY A 107 -11.10 12.97 11.71
CA GLY A 107 -11.14 14.06 12.68
C GLY A 107 -12.28 13.99 13.66
N ASP A 108 -13.38 13.30 13.30
CA ASP A 108 -14.52 13.07 14.20
C ASP A 108 -14.27 11.90 15.19
N LYS A 109 -13.05 11.39 15.21
CA LYS A 109 -12.61 10.28 16.06
C LYS A 109 -13.13 8.90 15.65
N SER A 110 -13.87 8.81 14.55
CA SER A 110 -14.19 7.52 13.95
C SER A 110 -13.01 7.05 13.09
N ASN A 111 -13.07 5.80 12.65
CA ASN A 111 -12.07 5.26 11.73
C ASN A 111 -12.70 4.24 10.80
N GLU A 112 -11.99 3.95 9.72
CA GLU A 112 -12.44 3.00 8.73
C GLU A 112 -11.24 2.24 8.19
N GLN A 113 -11.37 0.92 8.08
CA GLN A 113 -10.33 0.12 7.47
C GLN A 113 -10.61 -0.02 5.98
N ILE A 114 -9.60 0.22 5.18
CA ILE A 114 -9.68 0.04 3.72
C ILE A 114 -8.66 -0.99 3.27
N VAL A 115 -8.92 -1.59 2.12
CA VAL A 115 -7.99 -2.53 1.48
C VAL A 115 -7.42 -1.87 0.26
N VAL A 116 -6.10 -1.86 0.17
CA VAL A 116 -5.40 -1.29 -0.98
C VAL A 116 -4.65 -2.43 -1.66
N PRO A 117 -5.13 -2.88 -2.82
CA PRO A 117 -4.40 -3.88 -3.61
C PRO A 117 -3.14 -3.25 -4.18
N MET A 118 -2.04 -3.99 -4.10
CA MET A 118 -0.73 -3.51 -4.54
C MET A 118 -0.10 -4.51 -5.51
N ILE A 119 0.73 -4.01 -6.39
CA ILE A 119 1.53 -4.83 -7.30
C ILE A 119 2.95 -4.28 -7.35
N GLN A 120 3.92 -5.17 -7.37
CA GLN A 120 5.31 -4.78 -7.56
C GLN A 120 5.65 -4.89 -9.05
N TYR A 121 6.02 -3.77 -9.63
CA TYR A 121 6.38 -3.71 -11.03
C TYR A 121 7.75 -3.05 -11.15
N GLN A 122 8.69 -3.75 -11.74
CA GLN A 122 10.08 -3.27 -11.85
C GLN A 122 10.66 -2.80 -10.52
N GLY A 123 10.38 -3.57 -9.47
CA GLY A 123 10.90 -3.29 -8.13
C GLY A 123 10.14 -2.21 -7.36
N ILE A 124 9.12 -1.60 -7.95
CA ILE A 124 8.36 -0.52 -7.31
C ILE A 124 6.97 -1.02 -6.97
N TRP A 125 6.55 -0.80 -5.73
CA TRP A 125 5.20 -1.11 -5.32
C TRP A 125 4.26 0.01 -5.75
N LYS A 126 3.21 -0.37 -6.46
CA LYS A 126 2.18 0.55 -6.93
C LYS A 126 0.81 0.05 -6.54
N MET A 127 -0.14 0.97 -6.43
CA MET A 127 -1.54 0.59 -6.22
C MET A 127 -2.09 -0.04 -7.50
N ARG A 128 -3.06 -0.89 -7.30
CA ARG A 128 -3.59 -1.65 -8.40
C ARG A 128 -4.99 -1.24 -8.74
#